data_37bb29664ec38b0c3111efbf5cbbbe2e
#
_entry.id   37bb29664ec38b0c3111efbf5cbbbe2e
#
_cell.length_a   1.000
_cell.length_b   1.000
_cell.length_c   1.000
_cell.angle_alpha   90.00
_cell.angle_beta   90.00
_cell.angle_gamma   90.00
#
_symmetry.space_group_name_H-M   'P 1'
#
loop_
_entity.id
_entity.type
_entity.pdbx_description
1 polymer ?
#
loop_
_entity_poly.entity_id
_entity_poly.type
_entity_poly.pdbx_seq_one_letter_code
_entity_poly.pdbx_strand_id
1 'polypeptide(L)'
;MLFPTVFSELLTYNMIPVAALTAISFAPHISDGVAKPAAAIAIALWTCGSALASAGAFFPISNTYGTVSNFLYLLFYPLAMIGLPRLLAGNRKLLLIEIVDSTIFALGLTTLGSALVVKPVLPHFIGNLSETFFAIMYPIADLILVCVVIATVFMQGYSRRAVVLTLGVSLFALTDFLYLWHNINGSYLMGSLLDIGWVVALLLIAESFWQPGIDTKAREGINPVLISISVSLSATVLALIAIRPDYFPKFIVIPAIATLALAFARMALALTQAKNIGQERLLARTDELTGLPNRRRLVSEIDSFIEKEGALLLLDLDGFKPINDA
;
A
#
# COMPACT_ATOMS: atom_id res chain seq x y z
N MET A 1 -7.52 -31.81 9.83
CA MET A 1 -8.31 -32.79 9.05
C MET A 1 -7.38 -33.92 8.69
N LEU A 2 -7.78 -35.16 8.92
CA LEU A 2 -6.89 -36.28 8.66
C LEU A 2 -6.98 -36.82 7.22
N PHE A 3 -8.09 -36.52 6.50
CA PHE A 3 -8.25 -36.90 5.10
C PHE A 3 -9.14 -35.87 4.41
N PRO A 4 -8.72 -35.26 3.28
CA PRO A 4 -9.55 -34.37 2.49
C PRO A 4 -10.69 -35.16 1.82
N THR A 5 -11.91 -34.69 2.02
CA THR A 5 -13.11 -35.22 1.35
C THR A 5 -13.73 -34.12 0.51
N VAL A 6 -14.52 -34.50 -0.50
CA VAL A 6 -15.28 -33.53 -1.29
C VAL A 6 -16.10 -32.60 -0.39
N PHE A 7 -16.72 -33.14 0.65
CA PHE A 7 -17.52 -32.34 1.59
C PHE A 7 -16.65 -31.39 2.41
N SER A 8 -15.48 -31.84 2.94
CA SER A 8 -14.61 -30.98 3.76
C SER A 8 -13.96 -29.86 2.95
N GLU A 9 -13.46 -30.15 1.75
CA GLU A 9 -12.70 -29.20 0.94
C GLU A 9 -13.59 -28.29 0.08
N LEU A 10 -14.56 -28.87 -0.60
CA LEU A 10 -15.40 -28.08 -1.49
C LEU A 10 -16.45 -27.26 -0.73
N LEU A 11 -17.05 -27.83 0.32
CA LEU A 11 -18.13 -27.17 1.06
C LEU A 11 -17.61 -26.49 2.32
N THR A 12 -17.13 -27.24 3.32
CA THR A 12 -16.80 -26.70 4.65
C THR A 12 -15.69 -25.67 4.57
N TYR A 13 -14.62 -25.94 3.84
CA TYR A 13 -13.49 -25.01 3.67
C TYR A 13 -13.93 -23.72 3.00
N ASN A 14 -14.64 -23.80 1.87
CA ASN A 14 -15.06 -22.63 1.11
C ASN A 14 -16.22 -21.84 1.76
N MET A 15 -16.94 -22.41 2.73
CA MET A 15 -17.94 -21.68 3.51
C MET A 15 -17.30 -20.66 4.46
N ILE A 16 -16.04 -20.85 4.88
CA ILE A 16 -15.35 -19.92 5.79
C ILE A 16 -15.08 -18.57 5.10
N PRO A 17 -14.47 -18.49 3.91
CA PRO A 17 -14.32 -17.21 3.22
C PRO A 17 -15.66 -16.60 2.78
N VAL A 18 -16.71 -17.40 2.54
CA VAL A 18 -18.09 -16.88 2.35
C VAL A 18 -18.58 -16.20 3.64
N ALA A 19 -18.30 -16.79 4.82
CA ALA A 19 -18.62 -16.15 6.10
C ALA A 19 -17.83 -14.86 6.29
N ALA A 20 -16.54 -14.81 5.91
CA ALA A 20 -15.73 -13.60 5.93
C ALA A 20 -16.32 -12.49 5.03
N LEU A 21 -16.72 -12.85 3.81
CA LEU A 21 -17.41 -11.95 2.87
C LEU A 21 -18.72 -11.41 3.46
N THR A 22 -19.51 -12.28 4.07
CA THR A 22 -20.76 -11.91 4.73
C THR A 22 -20.48 -10.97 5.91
N ALA A 23 -19.49 -11.26 6.74
CA ALA A 23 -19.08 -10.42 7.85
C ALA A 23 -18.68 -9.00 7.38
N ILE A 24 -17.92 -8.86 6.29
CA ILE A 24 -17.60 -7.55 5.73
C ILE A 24 -18.87 -6.82 5.26
N SER A 25 -19.79 -7.52 4.62
CA SER A 25 -21.01 -6.92 4.10
C SER A 25 -21.88 -6.31 5.22
N PHE A 26 -21.96 -6.96 6.37
CA PHE A 26 -22.69 -6.49 7.55
C PHE A 26 -21.84 -5.63 8.52
N ALA A 27 -20.56 -5.42 8.24
CA ALA A 27 -19.72 -4.59 9.09
C ALA A 27 -20.26 -3.14 9.21
N PRO A 28 -19.96 -2.43 10.31
CA PRO A 28 -20.37 -1.04 10.50
C PRO A 28 -20.03 -0.14 9.31
N HIS A 29 -20.77 0.96 9.21
CA HIS A 29 -20.53 1.93 8.13
C HIS A 29 -19.10 2.48 8.22
N ILE A 30 -18.40 2.43 7.08
CA ILE A 30 -17.10 3.05 6.88
C ILE A 30 -17.32 4.20 5.93
N SER A 31 -16.83 5.37 6.26
CA SER A 31 -17.04 6.59 5.48
C SER A 31 -16.44 6.56 4.08
N ASP A 32 -15.37 5.78 3.88
CA ASP A 32 -14.85 5.52 2.53
C ASP A 32 -15.73 4.48 1.83
N GLY A 33 -16.53 4.94 0.85
CA GLY A 33 -17.46 4.11 0.09
C GLY A 33 -16.81 3.06 -0.79
N VAL A 34 -15.47 3.08 -0.96
CA VAL A 34 -14.71 2.13 -1.80
C VAL A 34 -14.10 1.01 -0.97
N ALA A 35 -13.76 1.26 0.29
CA ALA A 35 -13.05 0.30 1.16
C ALA A 35 -13.77 -1.04 1.27
N LYS A 36 -15.06 -1.02 1.65
CA LYS A 36 -15.87 -2.23 1.83
C LYS A 36 -16.09 -3.01 0.53
N PRO A 37 -16.61 -2.41 -0.56
CA PRO A 37 -16.86 -3.15 -1.79
C PRO A 37 -15.59 -3.71 -2.41
N ALA A 38 -14.47 -2.98 -2.37
CA ALA A 38 -13.20 -3.46 -2.91
C ALA A 38 -12.69 -4.69 -2.14
N ALA A 39 -12.71 -4.67 -0.81
CA ALA A 39 -12.32 -5.81 0.01
C ALA A 39 -13.29 -6.99 -0.16
N ALA A 40 -14.60 -6.74 -0.23
CA ALA A 40 -15.58 -7.78 -0.42
C ALA A 40 -15.41 -8.48 -1.78
N ILE A 41 -15.22 -7.73 -2.86
CA ILE A 41 -14.98 -8.30 -4.19
C ILE A 41 -13.66 -9.05 -4.23
N ALA A 42 -12.59 -8.55 -3.56
CA ALA A 42 -11.33 -9.25 -3.44
C ALA A 42 -11.52 -10.64 -2.82
N ILE A 43 -12.17 -10.73 -1.66
CA ILE A 43 -12.44 -12.00 -0.98
C ILE A 43 -13.37 -12.90 -1.82
N ALA A 44 -14.37 -12.34 -2.51
CA ALA A 44 -15.24 -13.10 -3.39
C ALA A 44 -14.45 -13.75 -4.55
N LEU A 45 -13.53 -13.02 -5.18
CA LEU A 45 -12.66 -13.56 -6.24
C LEU A 45 -11.75 -14.67 -5.71
N TRP A 46 -11.15 -14.46 -4.55
CA TRP A 46 -10.34 -15.50 -3.90
C TRP A 46 -11.18 -16.74 -3.59
N THR A 47 -12.38 -16.55 -3.06
CA THR A 47 -13.32 -17.66 -2.74
C THR A 47 -13.72 -18.44 -3.99
N CYS A 48 -14.01 -17.74 -5.10
CA CYS A 48 -14.30 -18.38 -6.38
C CYS A 48 -13.11 -19.18 -6.91
N GLY A 49 -11.89 -18.61 -6.79
CA GLY A 49 -10.65 -19.31 -7.14
C GLY A 49 -10.46 -20.57 -6.31
N SER A 50 -10.69 -20.49 -4.99
CA SER A 50 -10.59 -21.62 -4.07
C SER A 50 -11.62 -22.72 -4.36
N ALA A 51 -12.86 -22.33 -4.62
CA ALA A 51 -13.90 -23.31 -5.00
C ALA A 51 -13.57 -24.03 -6.30
N LEU A 52 -13.03 -23.32 -7.31
CA LEU A 52 -12.58 -23.92 -8.57
C LEU A 52 -11.39 -24.85 -8.35
N ALA A 53 -10.38 -24.45 -7.54
CA ALA A 53 -9.25 -25.29 -7.22
C ALA A 53 -9.67 -26.57 -6.49
N SER A 54 -10.56 -26.43 -5.48
CA SER A 54 -11.12 -27.57 -4.75
C SER A 54 -11.93 -28.50 -5.66
N ALA A 55 -12.75 -27.94 -6.55
CA ALA A 55 -13.51 -28.73 -7.53
C ALA A 55 -12.59 -29.50 -8.48
N GLY A 56 -11.52 -28.86 -8.97
CA GLY A 56 -10.54 -29.48 -9.86
C GLY A 56 -9.75 -30.63 -9.22
N ALA A 57 -9.61 -30.67 -7.88
CA ALA A 57 -8.96 -31.75 -7.18
C ALA A 57 -9.80 -33.04 -7.09
N PHE A 58 -11.13 -32.93 -7.14
CA PHE A 58 -12.03 -34.07 -6.98
C PHE A 58 -12.76 -34.48 -8.27
N PHE A 59 -12.85 -33.58 -9.24
CA PHE A 59 -13.55 -33.83 -10.50
C PHE A 59 -12.58 -33.70 -11.68
N PRO A 60 -12.68 -34.57 -12.70
CA PRO A 60 -11.83 -34.48 -13.89
C PRO A 60 -12.26 -33.26 -14.73
N ILE A 61 -11.80 -32.10 -14.34
CA ILE A 61 -12.07 -30.85 -15.04
C ILE A 61 -10.87 -30.53 -15.93
N SER A 62 -11.07 -29.86 -17.07
CA SER A 62 -9.98 -29.54 -18.01
C SER A 62 -8.89 -28.66 -17.36
N ASN A 63 -7.65 -28.74 -17.84
CA ASN A 63 -6.51 -27.95 -17.33
C ASN A 63 -6.75 -26.42 -17.31
N THR A 64 -7.73 -25.94 -18.06
CA THR A 64 -8.12 -24.52 -18.10
C THR A 64 -8.62 -24.01 -16.75
N TYR A 65 -9.23 -24.85 -15.91
CA TYR A 65 -9.77 -24.43 -14.61
C TYR A 65 -8.66 -24.02 -13.62
N GLY A 66 -7.54 -24.71 -13.62
CA GLY A 66 -6.39 -24.33 -12.80
C GLY A 66 -5.87 -22.93 -13.13
N THR A 67 -5.79 -22.62 -14.42
CA THR A 67 -5.39 -21.29 -14.90
C THR A 67 -6.41 -20.22 -14.49
N VAL A 68 -7.72 -20.50 -14.62
CA VAL A 68 -8.79 -19.56 -14.19
C VAL A 68 -8.75 -19.35 -12.69
N SER A 69 -8.59 -20.41 -11.89
CA SER A 69 -8.42 -20.31 -10.44
C SER A 69 -7.24 -19.40 -10.06
N ASN A 70 -6.08 -19.59 -10.69
CA ASN A 70 -4.90 -18.77 -10.46
C ASN A 70 -5.11 -17.30 -10.83
N PHE A 71 -5.81 -17.00 -11.93
CA PHE A 71 -6.18 -15.63 -12.27
C PHE A 71 -7.13 -15.00 -11.25
N LEU A 72 -8.08 -15.74 -10.73
CA LEU A 72 -9.00 -15.24 -9.70
C LEU A 72 -8.25 -14.92 -8.40
N TYR A 73 -7.31 -15.76 -7.99
CA TYR A 73 -6.41 -15.47 -6.86
C TYR A 73 -5.56 -14.22 -7.10
N LEU A 74 -5.04 -14.06 -8.31
CA LEU A 74 -4.22 -12.89 -8.64
C LEU A 74 -5.04 -11.58 -8.62
N LEU A 75 -6.31 -11.63 -9.06
CA LEU A 75 -7.21 -10.48 -9.04
C LEU A 75 -7.62 -10.03 -7.62
N PHE A 76 -7.46 -10.89 -6.61
CA PHE A 76 -7.60 -10.51 -5.20
C PHE A 76 -6.70 -9.33 -4.83
N TYR A 77 -5.43 -9.34 -5.24
CA TYR A 77 -4.43 -8.38 -4.81
C TYR A 77 -4.71 -6.92 -5.19
N PRO A 78 -5.00 -6.55 -6.44
CA PRO A 78 -5.26 -5.15 -6.78
C PRO A 78 -6.48 -4.59 -6.05
N LEU A 79 -7.51 -5.39 -5.81
CA LEU A 79 -8.69 -4.98 -5.06
C LEU A 79 -8.40 -4.86 -3.56
N ALA A 80 -7.63 -5.79 -2.99
CA ALA A 80 -7.17 -5.70 -1.60
C ALA A 80 -6.27 -4.48 -1.39
N MET A 81 -5.36 -4.18 -2.33
CA MET A 81 -4.50 -2.99 -2.31
C MET A 81 -5.29 -1.68 -2.40
N ILE A 82 -6.47 -1.69 -3.03
CA ILE A 82 -7.37 -0.55 -3.05
C ILE A 82 -8.18 -0.45 -1.76
N GLY A 83 -8.75 -1.56 -1.29
CA GLY A 83 -9.72 -1.57 -0.19
C GLY A 83 -9.10 -1.47 1.20
N LEU A 84 -8.04 -2.24 1.47
CA LEU A 84 -7.50 -2.39 2.82
C LEU A 84 -6.78 -1.13 3.36
N PRO A 85 -5.96 -0.41 2.59
CA PRO A 85 -5.41 0.87 3.02
C PRO A 85 -6.48 1.93 3.28
N ARG A 86 -7.55 1.95 2.48
CA ARG A 86 -8.69 2.86 2.65
C ARG A 86 -9.49 2.56 3.92
N LEU A 87 -9.58 1.29 4.31
CA LEU A 87 -10.16 0.89 5.59
C LEU A 87 -9.42 1.52 6.78
N LEU A 88 -8.09 1.60 6.72
CA LEU A 88 -7.26 2.23 7.74
C LEU A 88 -7.33 3.76 7.71
N ALA A 89 -7.48 4.37 6.55
CA ALA A 89 -7.58 5.82 6.38
C ALA A 89 -8.86 6.40 7.02
N GLY A 90 -9.89 5.58 7.27
CA GLY A 90 -11.13 5.98 7.94
C GLY A 90 -11.87 7.08 7.19
N ASN A 91 -12.22 8.18 7.87
CA ASN A 91 -12.98 9.30 7.31
C ASN A 91 -12.17 10.22 6.40
N ARG A 92 -10.89 9.96 6.24
CA ARG A 92 -9.98 10.82 5.49
C ARG A 92 -9.69 10.27 4.11
N LYS A 93 -9.75 11.13 3.10
CA LYS A 93 -9.23 10.80 1.77
C LYS A 93 -7.70 10.79 1.82
N LEU A 94 -7.09 9.72 1.34
CA LEU A 94 -5.64 9.66 1.15
C LEU A 94 -5.21 10.71 0.13
N LEU A 95 -4.24 11.53 0.48
CA LEU A 95 -3.64 12.48 -0.44
C LEU A 95 -2.79 11.74 -1.48
N LEU A 96 -2.71 12.29 -2.69
CA LEU A 96 -1.90 11.69 -3.76
C LEU A 96 -0.45 11.45 -3.32
N ILE A 97 0.12 12.38 -2.56
CA ILE A 97 1.48 12.28 -2.05
C ILE A 97 1.65 11.10 -1.08
N GLU A 98 0.65 10.81 -0.27
CA GLU A 98 0.66 9.68 0.68
C GLU A 98 0.57 8.34 -0.06
N ILE A 99 -0.21 8.28 -1.13
CA ILE A 99 -0.30 7.10 -1.99
C ILE A 99 1.05 6.85 -2.66
N VAL A 100 1.68 7.90 -3.19
CA VAL A 100 3.00 7.81 -3.82
C VAL A 100 4.06 7.36 -2.81
N ASP A 101 4.09 7.97 -1.61
CA ASP A 101 5.05 7.62 -0.54
C ASP A 101 4.87 6.17 -0.09
N SER A 102 3.62 5.71 0.09
CA SER A 102 3.30 4.30 0.43
C SER A 102 3.75 3.34 -0.67
N THR A 103 3.55 3.72 -1.93
CA THR A 103 3.94 2.91 -3.07
C THR A 103 5.46 2.80 -3.20
N ILE A 104 6.20 3.89 -3.02
CA ILE A 104 7.68 3.90 -2.99
C ILE A 104 8.20 2.97 -1.89
N PHE A 105 7.64 3.10 -0.69
CA PHE A 105 8.02 2.26 0.44
C PHE A 105 7.75 0.78 0.18
N ALA A 106 6.55 0.46 -0.31
CA ALA A 106 6.14 -0.90 -0.63
C ALA A 106 7.02 -1.53 -1.72
N LEU A 107 7.24 -0.83 -2.84
CA LEU A 107 8.07 -1.33 -3.93
C LEU A 107 9.54 -1.48 -3.53
N GLY A 108 10.07 -0.55 -2.73
CA GLY A 108 11.44 -0.64 -2.23
C GLY A 108 11.67 -1.87 -1.34
N LEU A 109 10.76 -2.13 -0.40
CA LEU A 109 10.80 -3.35 0.42
C LEU A 109 10.54 -4.61 -0.41
N THR A 110 9.61 -4.55 -1.38
CA THR A 110 9.35 -5.66 -2.30
C THR A 110 10.59 -6.00 -3.12
N THR A 111 11.38 -5.01 -3.55
CA THR A 111 12.63 -5.24 -4.26
C THR A 111 13.59 -6.10 -3.43
N LEU A 112 13.79 -5.75 -2.17
CA LEU A 112 14.63 -6.51 -1.25
C LEU A 112 14.02 -7.88 -0.91
N GLY A 113 12.73 -7.92 -0.56
CA GLY A 113 12.01 -9.14 -0.22
C GLY A 113 12.02 -10.15 -1.36
N SER A 114 11.79 -9.70 -2.60
CA SER A 114 11.85 -10.56 -3.79
C SER A 114 13.26 -11.11 -4.03
N ALA A 115 14.29 -10.32 -3.77
CA ALA A 115 15.67 -10.79 -3.88
C ALA A 115 16.00 -11.89 -2.88
N LEU A 116 15.45 -11.84 -1.67
CA LEU A 116 15.71 -12.81 -0.60
C LEU A 116 14.81 -14.04 -0.69
N VAL A 117 13.52 -13.83 -0.99
CA VAL A 117 12.47 -14.88 -0.90
C VAL A 117 12.33 -15.65 -2.21
N VAL A 118 12.32 -14.98 -3.34
CA VAL A 118 12.00 -15.61 -4.63
C VAL A 118 13.23 -16.31 -5.25
N LYS A 119 14.43 -15.81 -4.97
CA LYS A 119 15.66 -16.39 -5.50
C LYS A 119 15.84 -17.88 -5.18
N PRO A 120 15.67 -18.35 -3.93
CA PRO A 120 15.85 -19.78 -3.62
C PRO A 120 14.81 -20.68 -4.28
N VAL A 121 13.67 -20.11 -4.68
CA VAL A 121 12.52 -20.85 -5.20
C VAL A 121 12.57 -21.00 -6.73
N LEU A 122 13.10 -19.99 -7.44
CA LEU A 122 13.07 -19.89 -8.89
C LEU A 122 13.67 -21.09 -9.67
N PRO A 123 14.78 -21.72 -9.25
CA PRO A 123 15.39 -22.82 -9.97
C PRO A 123 14.47 -24.05 -10.13
N HIS A 124 13.44 -24.19 -9.33
CA HIS A 124 12.53 -25.34 -9.32
C HIS A 124 11.40 -25.23 -10.37
N PHE A 125 11.21 -24.08 -11.02
CA PHE A 125 10.17 -23.84 -12.01
C PHE A 125 10.69 -23.82 -13.45
N ILE A 126 11.53 -24.78 -13.80
CA ILE A 126 12.08 -24.86 -15.16
C ILE A 126 11.08 -25.64 -16.03
N GLY A 127 10.44 -25.00 -17.00
CA GLY A 127 9.72 -25.66 -18.09
C GLY A 127 8.27 -25.26 -18.33
N ASN A 128 7.54 -24.71 -17.31
CA ASN A 128 6.16 -24.25 -17.49
C ASN A 128 6.04 -22.73 -17.27
N LEU A 129 5.82 -21.98 -18.34
CA LEU A 129 5.78 -20.51 -18.30
C LEU A 129 4.66 -19.97 -17.37
N SER A 130 3.48 -20.61 -17.39
CA SER A 130 2.35 -20.17 -16.58
C SER A 130 2.56 -20.46 -15.09
N GLU A 131 3.06 -21.61 -14.72
CA GLU A 131 3.39 -21.96 -13.34
C GLU A 131 4.49 -21.04 -12.78
N THR A 132 5.53 -20.80 -13.58
CA THR A 132 6.60 -19.86 -13.21
C THR A 132 6.06 -18.46 -12.99
N PHE A 133 5.14 -17.99 -13.84
CA PHE A 133 4.52 -16.68 -13.71
C PHE A 133 3.78 -16.54 -12.38
N PHE A 134 2.89 -17.47 -12.04
CA PHE A 134 2.13 -17.39 -10.80
C PHE A 134 3.02 -17.58 -9.55
N ALA A 135 3.99 -18.48 -9.60
CA ALA A 135 4.95 -18.71 -8.52
C ALA A 135 5.77 -17.46 -8.18
N ILE A 136 5.99 -16.57 -9.14
CA ILE A 136 6.68 -15.29 -8.93
C ILE A 136 5.70 -14.20 -8.50
N MET A 137 4.52 -14.14 -9.12
CA MET A 137 3.56 -13.05 -8.91
C MET A 137 2.95 -13.06 -7.52
N TYR A 138 2.60 -14.22 -6.95
CA TYR A 138 2.02 -14.29 -5.62
C TYR A 138 2.93 -13.72 -4.53
N PRO A 139 4.18 -14.18 -4.34
CA PRO A 139 5.06 -13.61 -3.32
C PRO A 139 5.34 -12.11 -3.50
N ILE A 140 5.40 -11.63 -4.75
CA ILE A 140 5.58 -10.20 -5.01
C ILE A 140 4.32 -9.42 -4.61
N ALA A 141 3.15 -9.89 -5.00
CA ALA A 141 1.88 -9.24 -4.66
C ALA A 141 1.63 -9.24 -3.16
N ASP A 142 1.97 -10.34 -2.46
CA ASP A 142 1.92 -10.44 -1.00
C ASP A 142 2.82 -9.41 -0.32
N LEU A 143 4.08 -9.34 -0.75
CA LEU A 143 5.02 -8.37 -0.21
C LEU A 143 4.52 -6.93 -0.42
N ILE A 144 4.01 -6.61 -1.62
CA ILE A 144 3.44 -5.29 -1.89
C ILE A 144 2.26 -5.02 -0.97
N LEU A 145 1.33 -5.97 -0.83
CA LEU A 145 0.13 -5.82 -0.01
C LEU A 145 0.49 -5.60 1.47
N VAL A 146 1.37 -6.44 2.03
CA VAL A 146 1.86 -6.30 3.42
C VAL A 146 2.53 -4.93 3.60
N CYS A 147 3.42 -4.55 2.69
CA CYS A 147 4.13 -3.28 2.79
C CYS A 147 3.21 -2.06 2.67
N VAL A 148 2.21 -2.09 1.80
CA VAL A 148 1.21 -1.02 1.66
C VAL A 148 0.37 -0.89 2.93
N VAL A 149 -0.07 -2.00 3.52
CA VAL A 149 -0.82 -1.99 4.79
C VAL A 149 0.06 -1.45 5.92
N ILE A 150 1.29 -1.93 6.07
CA ILE A 150 2.24 -1.45 7.09
C ILE A 150 2.53 0.05 6.90
N ALA A 151 2.78 0.50 5.66
CA ALA A 151 2.98 1.91 5.34
C ALA A 151 1.79 2.76 5.80
N THR A 152 0.57 2.29 5.53
CA THR A 152 -0.66 2.97 5.93
C THR A 152 -0.80 3.02 7.45
N VAL A 153 -0.42 1.97 8.18
CA VAL A 153 -0.39 1.95 9.65
C VAL A 153 0.59 2.99 10.20
N PHE A 154 1.79 3.12 9.61
CA PHE A 154 2.75 4.15 10.02
C PHE A 154 2.22 5.57 9.79
N MET A 155 1.40 5.78 8.77
CA MET A 155 0.80 7.08 8.46
C MET A 155 -0.41 7.40 9.36
N GLN A 156 -1.27 6.42 9.62
CA GLN A 156 -2.52 6.63 10.34
C GLN A 156 -2.41 6.39 11.85
N GLY A 157 -1.40 5.67 12.29
CA GLY A 157 -1.19 5.29 13.68
C GLY A 157 -1.73 3.90 14.02
N TYR A 158 -1.39 3.45 15.23
CA TYR A 158 -1.73 2.11 15.71
C TYR A 158 -3.15 2.08 16.29
N SER A 159 -4.02 1.26 15.71
CA SER A 159 -5.37 0.97 16.21
C SER A 159 -5.58 -0.55 16.29
N ARG A 160 -6.61 -0.99 17.00
CA ARG A 160 -6.99 -2.42 16.98
C ARG A 160 -7.30 -2.88 15.56
N ARG A 161 -7.98 -2.06 14.77
CA ARG A 161 -8.22 -2.30 13.34
C ARG A 161 -6.92 -2.52 12.59
N ALA A 162 -5.95 -1.62 12.77
CA ALA A 162 -4.65 -1.70 12.11
C ALA A 162 -3.87 -2.97 12.50
N VAL A 163 -3.86 -3.33 13.77
CA VAL A 163 -3.18 -4.55 14.26
C VAL A 163 -3.83 -5.80 13.67
N VAL A 164 -5.16 -5.93 13.77
CA VAL A 164 -5.87 -7.12 13.27
C VAL A 164 -5.72 -7.25 11.75
N LEU A 165 -5.84 -6.14 11.01
CA LEU A 165 -5.62 -6.14 9.56
C LEU A 165 -4.20 -6.55 9.19
N THR A 166 -3.19 -5.97 9.85
CA THR A 166 -1.78 -6.30 9.59
C THR A 166 -1.49 -7.78 9.89
N LEU A 167 -2.03 -8.30 10.98
CA LEU A 167 -1.90 -9.74 11.31
C LEU A 167 -2.56 -10.61 10.23
N GLY A 168 -3.77 -10.25 9.78
CA GLY A 168 -4.48 -10.99 8.72
C GLY A 168 -3.69 -11.01 7.41
N VAL A 169 -3.25 -9.84 6.93
CA VAL A 169 -2.48 -9.74 5.67
C VAL A 169 -1.11 -10.43 5.78
N SER A 170 -0.43 -10.30 6.92
CA SER A 170 0.86 -10.96 7.14
C SER A 170 0.72 -12.47 7.23
N LEU A 171 -0.34 -12.98 7.85
CA LEU A 171 -0.64 -14.42 7.90
C LEU A 171 -0.95 -14.95 6.50
N PHE A 172 -1.70 -14.19 5.69
CA PHE A 172 -2.00 -14.56 4.31
C PHE A 172 -0.71 -14.74 3.50
N ALA A 173 0.15 -13.73 3.50
CA ALA A 173 1.44 -13.75 2.82
C ALA A 173 2.38 -14.88 3.32
N LEU A 174 2.40 -15.12 4.63
CA LEU A 174 3.17 -16.21 5.21
C LEU A 174 2.65 -17.57 4.75
N THR A 175 1.34 -17.73 4.68
CA THR A 175 0.71 -18.99 4.21
C THR A 175 1.03 -19.25 2.75
N ASP A 176 0.96 -18.22 1.88
CA ASP A 176 1.33 -18.32 0.47
C ASP A 176 2.81 -18.71 0.30
N PHE A 177 3.69 -18.10 1.09
CA PHE A 177 5.11 -18.47 1.06
C PHE A 177 5.36 -19.93 1.53
N LEU A 178 4.72 -20.35 2.60
CA LEU A 178 4.84 -21.73 3.10
C LEU A 178 4.22 -22.73 2.11
N TYR A 179 3.09 -22.38 1.49
CA TYR A 179 2.50 -23.19 0.42
C TYR A 179 3.49 -23.38 -0.74
N LEU A 180 4.06 -22.27 -1.23
CA LEU A 180 5.03 -22.33 -2.32
C LEU A 180 6.23 -23.17 -1.96
N TRP A 181 6.76 -23.02 -0.74
CA TRP A 181 7.88 -23.82 -0.22
C TRP A 181 7.55 -25.32 -0.18
N HIS A 182 6.39 -25.69 0.38
CA HIS A 182 5.95 -27.08 0.45
C HIS A 182 5.63 -27.66 -0.93
N ASN A 183 5.03 -26.86 -1.81
CA ASN A 183 4.70 -27.31 -3.16
C ASN A 183 5.95 -27.63 -3.98
N ILE A 184 6.99 -26.80 -3.90
CA ILE A 184 8.28 -27.02 -4.57
C ILE A 184 8.96 -28.29 -4.08
N ASN A 185 8.91 -28.54 -2.77
CA ASN A 185 9.52 -29.72 -2.17
C ASN A 185 8.65 -30.98 -2.30
N GLY A 186 7.50 -30.90 -2.98
CA GLY A 186 6.58 -32.04 -3.13
C GLY A 186 5.98 -32.53 -1.81
N SER A 187 6.01 -31.69 -0.78
CA SER A 187 5.52 -32.02 0.57
C SER A 187 4.18 -31.37 0.92
N TYR A 188 3.59 -30.61 -0.01
CA TYR A 188 2.26 -30.05 0.17
C TYR A 188 1.19 -31.15 0.10
N LEU A 189 0.32 -31.15 1.09
CA LEU A 189 -0.85 -32.03 1.15
C LEU A 189 -2.10 -31.15 1.29
N MET A 190 -3.02 -31.31 0.36
CA MET A 190 -4.33 -30.66 0.42
C MET A 190 -5.10 -31.09 1.68
N GLY A 191 -5.77 -30.16 2.35
CA GLY A 191 -6.44 -30.39 3.62
C GLY A 191 -5.52 -30.38 4.84
N SER A 192 -4.28 -29.92 4.67
CA SER A 192 -3.33 -29.77 5.76
C SER A 192 -3.62 -28.58 6.66
N LEU A 193 -2.93 -28.48 7.80
CA LEU A 193 -3.01 -27.30 8.68
C LEU A 193 -2.61 -26.00 7.97
N LEU A 194 -1.82 -26.11 6.92
CA LEU A 194 -1.40 -24.95 6.13
C LEU A 194 -2.61 -24.27 5.47
N ASP A 195 -3.56 -25.05 4.95
CA ASP A 195 -4.74 -24.49 4.27
C ASP A 195 -5.63 -23.65 5.22
N ILE A 196 -5.59 -23.96 6.53
CA ILE A 196 -6.28 -23.17 7.56
C ILE A 196 -5.71 -21.74 7.63
N GLY A 197 -4.44 -21.54 7.29
CA GLY A 197 -3.78 -20.24 7.32
C GLY A 197 -4.51 -19.20 6.47
N TRP A 198 -4.91 -19.54 5.23
CA TRP A 198 -5.64 -18.60 4.35
C TRP A 198 -7.00 -18.22 4.91
N VAL A 199 -7.78 -19.20 5.35
CA VAL A 199 -9.14 -18.91 5.84
C VAL A 199 -9.12 -18.12 7.15
N VAL A 200 -8.16 -18.37 8.04
CA VAL A 200 -7.93 -17.59 9.25
C VAL A 200 -7.48 -16.16 8.89
N ALA A 201 -6.60 -16.01 7.91
CA ALA A 201 -6.17 -14.70 7.44
C ALA A 201 -7.33 -13.87 6.89
N LEU A 202 -8.20 -14.48 6.06
CA LEU A 202 -9.40 -13.82 5.54
C LEU A 202 -10.41 -13.46 6.63
N LEU A 203 -10.56 -14.30 7.66
CA LEU A 203 -11.38 -13.98 8.83
C LEU A 203 -10.81 -12.81 9.62
N LEU A 204 -9.49 -12.74 9.82
CA LEU A 204 -8.83 -11.59 10.47
C LEU A 204 -9.00 -10.32 9.65
N ILE A 205 -8.87 -10.40 8.32
CA ILE A 205 -9.15 -9.26 7.44
C ILE A 205 -10.61 -8.82 7.61
N ALA A 206 -11.57 -9.74 7.63
CA ALA A 206 -12.98 -9.42 7.82
C ALA A 206 -13.26 -8.85 9.22
N GLU A 207 -12.64 -9.41 10.25
CA GLU A 207 -12.75 -8.93 11.65
C GLU A 207 -12.22 -7.50 11.77
N SER A 208 -11.20 -7.10 11.03
CA SER A 208 -10.67 -5.74 11.06
C SER A 208 -11.71 -4.67 10.71
N PHE A 209 -12.74 -5.00 9.92
CA PHE A 209 -13.85 -4.10 9.59
C PHE A 209 -14.77 -3.80 10.78
N TRP A 210 -14.79 -4.68 11.78
CA TRP A 210 -15.59 -4.54 13.01
C TRP A 210 -14.83 -3.81 14.13
N GLN A 211 -13.51 -3.73 14.00
CA GLN A 211 -12.68 -3.08 15.00
C GLN A 211 -12.75 -1.54 14.88
N PRO A 212 -12.65 -0.82 16.03
CA PRO A 212 -12.62 0.64 16.00
C PRO A 212 -11.36 1.14 15.30
N GLY A 213 -11.53 2.10 14.39
CA GLY A 213 -10.45 2.92 13.86
C GLY A 213 -10.06 4.04 14.82
N ILE A 214 -9.01 4.76 14.50
CA ILE A 214 -8.62 5.96 15.25
C ILE A 214 -9.07 7.20 14.46
N ASP A 215 -9.81 8.10 15.09
CA ASP A 215 -10.07 9.45 14.58
C ASP A 215 -8.92 10.39 15.03
N THR A 216 -7.69 10.06 14.72
CA THR A 216 -6.57 10.96 14.98
C THR A 216 -6.32 11.89 13.80
N LYS A 217 -5.91 13.14 14.09
CA LYS A 217 -5.29 14.00 13.08
C LYS A 217 -4.11 13.23 12.50
N ALA A 218 -4.25 12.82 11.25
CA ALA A 218 -3.24 12.02 10.59
C ALA A 218 -1.88 12.70 10.63
N ARG A 219 -0.82 11.94 10.86
CA ARG A 219 0.55 12.38 10.62
C ARG A 219 0.70 12.73 9.13
N GLU A 220 1.41 13.78 8.84
CA GLU A 220 1.73 14.17 7.47
C GLU A 220 2.68 13.13 6.84
N GLY A 221 2.11 12.21 6.08
CA GLY A 221 2.84 11.25 5.23
C GLY A 221 3.71 10.22 5.98
N ILE A 222 4.45 9.42 5.21
CA ILE A 222 5.47 8.50 5.72
C ILE A 222 6.72 9.29 6.10
N ASN A 223 7.40 8.86 7.17
CA ASN A 223 8.67 9.47 7.55
C ASN A 223 9.64 9.48 6.34
N PRO A 224 10.15 10.65 5.93
CA PRO A 224 11.06 10.77 4.79
C PRO A 224 12.29 9.85 4.86
N VAL A 225 12.73 9.49 6.07
CA VAL A 225 13.83 8.54 6.29
C VAL A 225 13.48 7.15 5.74
N LEU A 226 12.25 6.67 5.96
CA LEU A 226 11.82 5.35 5.47
C LEU A 226 11.74 5.34 3.94
N ILE A 227 11.28 6.43 3.33
CA ILE A 227 11.27 6.60 1.87
C ILE A 227 12.71 6.58 1.32
N SER A 228 13.61 7.32 1.95
CA SER A 228 15.02 7.37 1.55
C SER A 228 15.70 6.00 1.66
N ILE A 229 15.42 5.26 2.72
CA ILE A 229 15.90 3.87 2.89
C ILE A 229 15.39 2.99 1.75
N SER A 230 14.10 3.04 1.42
CA SER A 230 13.49 2.23 0.36
C SER A 230 14.11 2.53 -1.02
N VAL A 231 14.33 3.81 -1.31
CA VAL A 231 14.99 4.26 -2.55
C VAL A 231 16.44 3.77 -2.60
N SER A 232 17.18 3.90 -1.48
CA SER A 232 18.57 3.44 -1.38
C SER A 232 18.69 1.93 -1.52
N LEU A 233 17.77 1.16 -0.94
CA LEU A 233 17.71 -0.30 -1.09
C LEU A 233 17.49 -0.68 -2.56
N SER A 234 16.54 -0.03 -3.24
CA SER A 234 16.28 -0.30 -4.66
C SER A 234 17.49 0.02 -5.55
N ALA A 235 18.15 1.16 -5.31
CA ALA A 235 19.38 1.53 -6.02
C ALA A 235 20.51 0.53 -5.75
N THR A 236 20.67 0.08 -4.51
CA THR A 236 21.68 -0.91 -4.13
C THR A 236 21.43 -2.25 -4.82
N VAL A 237 20.18 -2.73 -4.85
CA VAL A 237 19.83 -3.97 -5.53
C VAL A 237 20.10 -3.86 -7.03
N LEU A 238 19.78 -2.74 -7.67
CA LEU A 238 20.11 -2.50 -9.11
C LEU A 238 21.62 -2.51 -9.35
N ALA A 239 22.41 -1.89 -8.47
CA ALA A 239 23.86 -1.92 -8.57
C ALA A 239 24.42 -3.35 -8.40
N LEU A 240 23.86 -4.14 -7.48
CA LEU A 240 24.25 -5.55 -7.31
C LEU A 240 23.87 -6.39 -8.52
N ILE A 241 22.72 -6.16 -9.16
CA ILE A 241 22.31 -6.83 -10.40
C ILE A 241 23.29 -6.47 -11.55
N ALA A 242 23.74 -5.21 -11.63
CA ALA A 242 24.69 -4.78 -12.64
C ALA A 242 26.07 -5.46 -12.46
N ILE A 243 26.51 -5.66 -11.20
CA ILE A 243 27.81 -6.31 -10.88
C ILE A 243 27.71 -7.84 -11.07
N ARG A 244 26.56 -8.45 -10.72
CA ARG A 244 26.33 -9.89 -10.80
C ARG A 244 24.98 -10.20 -11.45
N PRO A 245 24.86 -10.10 -12.79
CA PRO A 245 23.57 -10.18 -13.50
C PRO A 245 22.89 -11.56 -13.37
N ASP A 246 23.67 -12.64 -13.15
CA ASP A 246 23.12 -13.99 -13.04
C ASP A 246 22.77 -14.38 -11.59
N TYR A 247 23.05 -13.50 -10.63
CA TYR A 247 22.80 -13.80 -9.22
C TYR A 247 21.37 -13.53 -8.81
N PHE A 248 20.74 -12.51 -9.39
CA PHE A 248 19.37 -12.09 -9.07
C PHE A 248 18.41 -12.34 -10.23
N PRO A 249 17.16 -12.73 -9.96
CA PRO A 249 16.14 -12.83 -10.99
C PRO A 249 15.90 -11.47 -11.68
N LYS A 250 15.84 -11.45 -13.00
CA LYS A 250 15.75 -10.23 -13.82
C LYS A 250 14.48 -9.41 -13.54
N PHE A 251 13.38 -10.06 -13.11
CA PHE A 251 12.13 -9.35 -12.83
C PHE A 251 12.22 -8.36 -11.64
N ILE A 252 13.19 -8.54 -10.73
CA ILE A 252 13.42 -7.61 -9.59
C ILE A 252 13.79 -6.20 -10.09
N VAL A 253 14.31 -6.07 -11.29
CA VAL A 253 14.59 -4.79 -11.93
C VAL A 253 13.33 -3.92 -12.06
N ILE A 254 12.16 -4.53 -12.27
CA ILE A 254 10.89 -3.81 -12.46
C ILE A 254 10.50 -3.02 -11.21
N PRO A 255 10.30 -3.64 -10.02
CA PRO A 255 9.95 -2.89 -8.82
C PRO A 255 11.06 -1.92 -8.40
N ALA A 256 12.34 -2.24 -8.63
CA ALA A 256 13.44 -1.36 -8.31
C ALA A 256 13.43 -0.08 -9.17
N ILE A 257 13.28 -0.20 -10.49
CA ILE A 257 13.16 0.96 -11.39
C ILE A 257 11.89 1.75 -11.08
N ALA A 258 10.76 1.08 -10.83
CA ALA A 258 9.50 1.74 -10.48
C ALA A 258 9.64 2.56 -9.19
N THR A 259 10.35 2.05 -8.17
CA THR A 259 10.67 2.79 -6.94
C THR A 259 11.41 4.09 -7.25
N LEU A 260 12.48 4.02 -8.07
CA LEU A 260 13.26 5.20 -8.44
C LEU A 260 12.46 6.20 -9.27
N ALA A 261 11.70 5.73 -10.25
CA ALA A 261 10.85 6.59 -11.09
C ALA A 261 9.79 7.34 -10.24
N LEU A 262 9.14 6.63 -9.32
CA LEU A 262 8.18 7.25 -8.39
C LEU A 262 8.85 8.22 -7.42
N ALA A 263 10.07 7.93 -6.94
CA ALA A 263 10.82 8.84 -6.10
C ALA A 263 11.18 10.14 -6.83
N PHE A 264 11.57 10.07 -8.11
CA PHE A 264 11.78 11.25 -8.92
C PHE A 264 10.49 12.05 -9.16
N ALA A 265 9.38 11.37 -9.48
CA ALA A 265 8.07 12.02 -9.62
C ALA A 265 7.64 12.71 -8.32
N ARG A 266 7.83 12.06 -7.17
CA ARG A 266 7.55 12.61 -5.85
C ARG A 266 8.41 13.84 -5.55
N MET A 267 9.69 13.80 -5.91
CA MET A 267 10.58 14.95 -5.76
C MET A 267 10.15 16.13 -6.63
N ALA A 268 9.77 15.89 -7.87
CA ALA A 268 9.24 16.93 -8.77
C ALA A 268 7.96 17.58 -8.20
N LEU A 269 7.03 16.77 -7.67
CA LEU A 269 5.83 17.28 -6.99
C LEU A 269 6.17 18.14 -5.78
N ALA A 270 7.14 17.72 -4.94
CA ALA A 270 7.57 18.47 -3.78
C ALA A 270 8.19 19.83 -4.15
N LEU A 271 9.03 19.85 -5.19
CA LEU A 271 9.65 21.09 -5.69
C LEU A 271 8.58 22.06 -6.25
N THR A 272 7.59 21.55 -6.97
CA THR A 272 6.48 22.37 -7.47
C THR A 272 5.66 22.95 -6.32
N GLN A 273 5.34 22.16 -5.31
CA GLN A 273 4.62 22.64 -4.12
C GLN A 273 5.44 23.70 -3.36
N ALA A 274 6.73 23.46 -3.16
CA ALA A 274 7.62 24.41 -2.48
C ALA A 274 7.69 25.75 -3.25
N LYS A 275 7.75 25.72 -4.58
CA LYS A 275 7.72 26.90 -5.44
C LYS A 275 6.41 27.68 -5.29
N ASN A 276 5.26 26.98 -5.31
CA ASN A 276 3.95 27.61 -5.16
C ASN A 276 3.79 28.28 -3.78
N ILE A 277 4.21 27.59 -2.70
CA ILE A 277 4.20 28.15 -1.33
C ILE A 277 5.11 29.40 -1.27
N GLY A 278 6.27 29.36 -1.92
CA GLY A 278 7.18 30.50 -2.00
C GLY A 278 6.52 31.72 -2.68
N GLN A 279 5.84 31.50 -3.79
CA GLN A 279 5.11 32.55 -4.50
C GLN A 279 3.92 33.11 -3.69
N GLU A 280 3.12 32.24 -3.07
CA GLU A 280 2.02 32.66 -2.20
C GLU A 280 2.53 33.49 -1.01
N ARG A 281 3.64 33.12 -0.39
CA ARG A 281 4.26 33.89 0.69
C ARG A 281 4.75 35.25 0.21
N LEU A 282 5.29 35.34 -1.00
CA LEU A 282 5.72 36.61 -1.59
C LEU A 282 4.52 37.53 -1.82
N LEU A 283 3.47 37.02 -2.47
CA LEU A 283 2.22 37.75 -2.72
C LEU A 283 1.55 38.19 -1.40
N ALA A 284 1.53 37.33 -0.39
CA ALA A 284 0.94 37.66 0.91
C ALA A 284 1.73 38.74 1.70
N ARG A 285 2.96 39.06 1.30
CA ARG A 285 3.83 40.06 1.95
C ARG A 285 4.09 41.32 1.14
N THR A 286 3.50 41.42 -0.06
CA THR A 286 3.59 42.58 -0.93
C THR A 286 2.20 43.22 -1.12
N ASP A 287 2.15 44.50 -1.35
CA ASP A 287 0.97 45.20 -1.75
C ASP A 287 0.74 45.03 -3.26
N GLU A 288 -0.47 44.69 -3.67
CA GLU A 288 -0.78 44.30 -5.06
C GLU A 288 -0.67 45.51 -6.04
N LEU A 289 -0.89 46.73 -5.56
CA LEU A 289 -0.87 47.92 -6.39
C LEU A 289 0.55 48.48 -6.56
N THR A 290 1.32 48.51 -5.49
CA THR A 290 2.62 49.21 -5.48
C THR A 290 3.81 48.26 -5.58
N GLY A 291 3.61 46.94 -5.33
CA GLY A 291 4.67 45.94 -5.24
C GLY A 291 5.58 46.14 -4.01
N LEU A 292 5.27 47.10 -3.14
CA LEU A 292 6.05 47.35 -1.91
C LEU A 292 5.69 46.34 -0.80
N PRO A 293 6.56 46.18 0.21
CA PRO A 293 6.24 45.41 1.39
C PRO A 293 4.96 45.86 2.09
N ASN A 294 4.03 44.97 2.32
CA ASN A 294 2.80 45.27 3.04
C ASN A 294 2.98 45.25 4.56
N ARG A 295 1.94 45.62 5.32
CA ARG A 295 1.95 45.64 6.78
C ARG A 295 2.40 44.30 7.41
N ARG A 296 2.03 43.16 6.80
CA ARG A 296 2.41 41.84 7.34
C ARG A 296 3.91 41.64 7.28
N ARG A 297 4.55 42.10 6.21
CA ARG A 297 6.01 42.04 6.09
C ARG A 297 6.70 42.94 7.10
N LEU A 298 6.23 44.17 7.25
CA LEU A 298 6.76 45.12 8.24
C LEU A 298 6.72 44.49 9.65
N VAL A 299 5.56 43.99 10.08
CA VAL A 299 5.39 43.41 11.42
C VAL A 299 6.31 42.18 11.60
N SER A 300 6.52 41.34 10.57
CA SER A 300 7.40 40.15 10.68
C SER A 300 8.89 40.48 10.71
N GLU A 301 9.29 41.69 10.26
CA GLU A 301 10.68 42.09 10.20
C GLU A 301 11.04 43.13 11.30
N ILE A 302 10.05 43.68 12.01
CA ILE A 302 10.25 44.75 12.97
C ILE A 302 11.18 44.33 14.13
N ASP A 303 11.07 43.09 14.56
CA ASP A 303 11.91 42.55 15.66
C ASP A 303 13.41 42.54 15.29
N SER A 304 13.71 42.33 14.01
CA SER A 304 15.11 42.37 13.53
C SER A 304 15.70 43.77 13.44
N PHE A 305 14.85 44.80 13.44
CA PHE A 305 15.24 46.21 13.43
C PHE A 305 15.44 46.74 14.85
N ILE A 306 14.73 46.20 15.85
CA ILE A 306 14.82 46.66 17.25
C ILE A 306 16.23 46.41 17.83
N GLU A 307 16.96 45.41 17.34
CA GLU A 307 18.33 45.11 17.75
C GLU A 307 19.39 46.01 17.11
N LYS A 308 18.99 46.92 16.21
CA LYS A 308 19.89 47.83 15.48
C LYS A 308 19.51 49.29 15.74
N GLU A 309 20.48 50.19 15.73
CA GLU A 309 20.20 51.63 15.72
C GLU A 309 19.49 52.02 14.44
N GLY A 310 18.31 52.64 14.55
CA GLY A 310 17.51 53.05 13.42
C GLY A 310 16.28 53.83 13.88
N ALA A 311 15.54 54.41 12.91
CA ALA A 311 14.28 55.11 13.15
C ALA A 311 13.18 54.50 12.31
N LEU A 312 11.99 54.31 12.88
CA LEU A 312 10.79 53.94 12.17
C LEU A 312 9.93 55.18 11.90
N LEU A 313 9.68 55.49 10.63
CA LEU A 313 8.80 56.58 10.26
C LEU A 313 7.44 55.97 9.85
N LEU A 314 6.38 56.48 10.47
CA LEU A 314 5.01 56.19 10.09
C LEU A 314 4.40 57.45 9.44
N LEU A 315 3.99 57.33 8.18
CA LEU A 315 3.38 58.38 7.41
C LEU A 315 1.92 58.03 7.15
N ASP A 316 1.03 58.99 7.33
CA ASP A 316 -0.38 58.90 6.97
C ASP A 316 -0.77 60.05 6.05
N LEU A 317 -1.69 59.81 5.13
CA LEU A 317 -2.15 60.81 4.18
C LEU A 317 -3.51 61.35 4.63
N ASP A 318 -3.56 62.61 4.98
CA ASP A 318 -4.78 63.29 5.34
C ASP A 318 -5.80 63.29 4.18
N GLY A 319 -7.04 62.89 4.44
CA GLY A 319 -8.10 62.89 3.45
C GLY A 319 -7.98 61.81 2.37
N PHE A 320 -7.14 60.78 2.52
CA PHE A 320 -6.94 59.71 1.51
C PHE A 320 -8.14 58.76 1.38
N LYS A 321 -8.91 58.57 2.46
CA LYS A 321 -10.05 57.65 2.46
C LYS A 321 -11.09 57.90 1.37
N PRO A 322 -11.58 59.18 1.13
CA PRO A 322 -12.51 59.43 0.05
C PRO A 322 -11.95 59.16 -1.36
N ILE A 323 -10.64 59.27 -1.53
CA ILE A 323 -9.97 59.00 -2.81
C ILE A 323 -9.83 57.49 -3.04
N ASN A 324 -9.63 56.74 -1.99
CA ASN A 324 -9.47 55.27 -2.08
C ASN A 324 -10.82 54.54 -2.22
N ASP A 325 -11.92 55.13 -1.73
CA ASP A 325 -13.26 54.58 -1.78
C ASP A 325 -14.05 54.95 -3.05
N ALA A 326 -13.48 55.82 -3.94
CA ALA A 326 -14.03 56.23 -5.22
C ALA A 326 -13.54 55.34 -6.38
#